data_1aa9067d2f9c1275b29aeeb1a6b9fd9a
#
_entry.id   1aa9067d2f9c1275b29aeeb1a6b9fd9a
#
_cell.length_a   1.000
_cell.length_b   1.000
_cell.length_c   1.000
_cell.angle_alpha   90.00
_cell.angle_beta   90.00
_cell.angle_gamma   90.00
#
_symmetry.space_group_name_H-M   'P 1'
#
loop_
_entity.id
_entity.type
_entity.pdbx_description
1 polymer ?
#
loop_
_entity_poly.entity_id
_entity_poly.type
_entity_poly.pdbx_seq_one_letter_code
_entity_poly.pdbx_strand_id
1 'polypeptide(L)'
;MRRLSGILSKVMPCVFVWCILICIAMTACQEDILTHNPAQQLTFSHDSLLFDTVFTNMGSSTKRMMVYNPNKNALCIDRVEMKNGKSFYINLDGENQLENLRDITLRGGDSLFLFVRVEIDPQDVNTPVLVEDTIVFHVNQKQHNIYLQAYGQDVRVIQSKEK
;
A
#
# COMPACT_ATOMS: atom_id res chain seq x y z
N MET A 1 51.09 -41.68 7.63
CA MET A 1 50.22 -40.85 8.46
C MET A 1 50.72 -39.43 8.77
N ARG A 2 52.00 -39.08 8.64
CA ARG A 2 52.57 -37.74 8.99
C ARG A 2 52.30 -36.60 7.96
N ARG A 3 51.93 -36.90 6.72
CA ARG A 3 51.73 -35.85 5.68
C ARG A 3 50.34 -35.19 5.70
N LEU A 4 49.29 -35.85 6.20
CA LEU A 4 47.94 -35.29 6.30
C LEU A 4 47.81 -34.24 7.40
N SER A 5 48.53 -34.40 8.52
CA SER A 5 48.48 -33.44 9.64
C SER A 5 49.04 -32.06 9.29
N GLY A 6 50.04 -32.02 8.39
CA GLY A 6 50.68 -30.75 7.98
C GLY A 6 49.82 -29.92 7.01
N ILE A 7 48.95 -30.57 6.24
CA ILE A 7 48.03 -29.86 5.33
C ILE A 7 46.83 -29.33 6.13
N LEU A 8 46.33 -30.11 7.09
CA LEU A 8 45.20 -29.74 7.93
C LEU A 8 45.54 -28.50 8.81
N SER A 9 46.74 -28.41 9.33
CA SER A 9 47.17 -27.28 10.16
C SER A 9 47.30 -25.95 9.40
N LYS A 10 47.53 -26.00 8.07
CA LYS A 10 47.62 -24.80 7.22
C LYS A 10 46.26 -24.36 6.64
N VAL A 11 45.32 -25.28 6.45
CA VAL A 11 44.01 -24.98 5.86
C VAL A 11 43.01 -24.50 6.95
N MET A 12 43.17 -25.00 8.17
CA MET A 12 42.27 -24.65 9.28
C MET A 12 42.20 -23.14 9.59
N PRO A 13 43.32 -22.37 9.64
CA PRO A 13 43.23 -20.93 9.87
C PRO A 13 42.52 -20.19 8.73
N CYS A 14 42.71 -20.61 7.48
CA CYS A 14 42.04 -20.00 6.33
C CYS A 14 40.51 -20.21 6.34
N VAL A 15 40.09 -21.41 6.70
CA VAL A 15 38.65 -21.71 6.84
C VAL A 15 38.03 -20.89 7.98
N PHE A 16 38.77 -20.74 9.09
CA PHE A 16 38.28 -19.94 10.24
C PHE A 16 38.15 -18.45 9.89
N VAL A 17 39.10 -17.88 9.17
CA VAL A 17 39.06 -16.50 8.67
C VAL A 17 37.88 -16.31 7.69
N TRP A 18 37.67 -17.28 6.82
CA TRP A 18 36.53 -17.24 5.86
C TRP A 18 35.18 -17.31 6.55
N CYS A 19 35.02 -18.16 7.58
CA CYS A 19 33.82 -18.22 8.41
C CYS A 19 33.56 -16.91 9.15
N ILE A 20 34.58 -16.26 9.70
CA ILE A 20 34.46 -14.96 10.38
C ILE A 20 34.06 -13.88 9.39
N LEU A 21 34.62 -13.85 8.18
CA LEU A 21 34.23 -12.90 7.12
C LEU A 21 32.77 -13.08 6.70
N ILE A 22 32.30 -14.32 6.58
CA ILE A 22 30.88 -14.62 6.26
C ILE A 22 29.96 -14.19 7.41
N CYS A 23 30.35 -14.44 8.66
CA CYS A 23 29.56 -14.00 9.84
C CYS A 23 29.45 -12.47 9.93
N ILE A 24 30.51 -11.72 9.60
CA ILE A 24 30.50 -10.25 9.60
C ILE A 24 29.60 -9.71 8.47
N ALA A 25 29.55 -10.38 7.31
CA ALA A 25 28.68 -9.99 6.20
C ALA A 25 27.19 -10.19 6.49
N MET A 26 26.82 -11.03 7.45
CA MET A 26 25.43 -11.32 7.82
C MET A 26 24.84 -10.34 8.85
N THR A 27 25.62 -9.41 9.41
CA THR A 27 25.15 -8.48 10.45
C THR A 27 24.71 -7.12 9.91
N ALA A 28 24.57 -6.96 8.60
CA ALA A 28 24.02 -5.74 7.99
C ALA A 28 22.50 -5.65 8.14
N CYS A 29 21.98 -5.72 9.37
CA CYS A 29 20.62 -5.29 9.67
C CYS A 29 20.66 -3.76 9.74
N GLN A 30 20.20 -3.10 8.70
CA GLN A 30 20.08 -1.65 8.66
C GLN A 30 18.82 -1.29 9.43
N GLU A 31 18.98 -0.62 10.58
CA GLU A 31 17.83 -0.04 11.28
C GLU A 31 17.19 1.05 10.42
N ASP A 32 15.87 0.97 10.24
CA ASP A 32 15.11 1.97 9.53
C ASP A 32 15.00 3.23 10.40
N ILE A 33 15.76 4.25 10.04
CA ILE A 33 15.70 5.55 10.73
C ILE A 33 14.41 6.24 10.33
N LEU A 34 13.47 6.33 11.27
CA LEU A 34 12.23 7.07 11.09
C LEU A 34 12.50 8.57 11.05
N THR A 35 11.94 9.27 10.07
CA THR A 35 12.07 10.72 9.93
C THR A 35 10.75 11.44 10.13
N HIS A 36 10.79 12.54 10.86
CA HIS A 36 9.66 13.47 11.04
C HIS A 36 9.88 14.80 10.27
N ASN A 37 10.82 14.82 9.32
CA ASN A 37 11.11 16.01 8.53
C ASN A 37 9.96 16.31 7.55
N PRO A 38 9.27 17.47 7.66
CA PRO A 38 8.18 17.85 6.77
C PRO A 38 8.58 17.99 5.29
N ALA A 39 9.86 18.06 4.97
CA ALA A 39 10.34 18.08 3.59
C ALA A 39 10.31 16.68 2.95
N GLN A 40 10.36 15.61 3.76
CA GLN A 40 10.29 14.23 3.29
C GLN A 40 8.84 13.77 3.28
N GLN A 41 8.33 13.48 2.09
CA GLN A 41 6.93 13.17 1.87
C GLN A 41 6.78 11.90 1.02
N LEU A 42 5.59 11.31 1.06
CA LEU A 42 5.18 10.26 0.14
C LEU A 42 4.96 10.80 -1.26
N THR A 43 5.03 9.93 -2.24
CA THR A 43 4.56 10.16 -3.60
C THR A 43 3.54 9.09 -3.98
N PHE A 44 2.68 9.40 -4.93
CA PHE A 44 1.57 8.56 -5.33
C PHE A 44 1.62 8.34 -6.84
N SER A 45 1.23 7.15 -7.31
CA SER A 45 1.16 6.87 -8.75
C SER A 45 0.09 7.70 -9.47
N HIS A 46 -0.93 8.13 -8.73
CA HIS A 46 -2.05 8.96 -9.21
C HIS A 46 -2.48 9.91 -8.08
N ASP A 47 -3.01 11.05 -8.43
CA ASP A 47 -3.63 12.02 -7.50
C ASP A 47 -5.17 11.85 -7.43
N SER A 48 -5.72 11.05 -8.34
CA SER A 48 -7.15 10.78 -8.44
C SER A 48 -7.41 9.38 -8.99
N LEU A 49 -8.53 8.78 -8.60
CA LEU A 49 -9.07 7.53 -9.12
C LEU A 49 -10.49 7.79 -9.64
N LEU A 50 -10.61 7.84 -10.95
CA LEU A 50 -11.87 8.04 -11.64
C LEU A 50 -12.43 6.68 -12.04
N PHE A 51 -13.56 6.31 -11.48
CA PHE A 51 -14.31 5.12 -11.86
C PHE A 51 -15.25 5.46 -13.00
N ASP A 52 -15.37 4.53 -13.93
CA ASP A 52 -16.42 4.63 -14.96
C ASP A 52 -17.80 4.45 -14.33
N THR A 53 -18.83 4.37 -15.17
CA THR A 53 -20.19 4.10 -14.69
C THR A 53 -20.26 2.78 -13.92
N VAL A 54 -20.71 2.84 -12.69
CA VAL A 54 -20.89 1.70 -11.78
C VAL A 54 -22.37 1.43 -11.65
N PHE A 55 -22.76 0.19 -11.92
CA PHE A 55 -24.16 -0.22 -11.73
C PHE A 55 -24.45 -0.49 -10.26
N THR A 56 -25.52 0.09 -9.77
CA THR A 56 -26.00 -0.15 -8.40
C THR A 56 -26.22 -1.64 -8.15
N ASN A 57 -25.97 -2.10 -6.93
CA ASN A 57 -26.04 -3.51 -6.51
C ASN A 57 -25.05 -4.48 -7.19
N MET A 58 -24.20 -4.02 -8.11
CA MET A 58 -23.22 -4.89 -8.76
C MET A 58 -21.79 -4.64 -8.28
N GLY A 59 -21.54 -3.52 -7.61
CA GLY A 59 -20.21 -3.07 -7.22
C GLY A 59 -19.32 -2.70 -8.41
N SER A 60 -18.17 -2.11 -8.15
CA SER A 60 -17.20 -1.76 -9.18
C SER A 60 -16.08 -2.80 -9.29
N SER A 61 -15.34 -2.73 -10.39
CA SER A 61 -13.98 -3.27 -10.43
C SER A 61 -13.09 -2.52 -9.41
N THR A 62 -12.20 -3.26 -8.76
CA THR A 62 -11.22 -2.66 -7.86
C THR A 62 -10.14 -1.93 -8.65
N LYS A 63 -9.92 -0.66 -8.36
CA LYS A 63 -8.78 0.10 -8.87
C LYS A 63 -7.61 0.03 -7.91
N ARG A 64 -6.39 0.02 -8.45
CA ARG A 64 -5.14 -0.05 -7.70
C ARG A 64 -4.30 1.17 -7.96
N MET A 65 -3.67 1.68 -6.92
CA MET A 65 -2.61 2.67 -7.01
C MET A 65 -1.46 2.30 -6.06
N MET A 66 -0.32 2.96 -6.26
CA MET A 66 0.87 2.76 -5.43
C MET A 66 1.13 4.01 -4.59
N VAL A 67 1.55 3.77 -3.35
CA VAL A 67 2.04 4.78 -2.42
C VAL A 67 3.54 4.53 -2.22
N TYR A 68 4.40 5.49 -2.53
CA TYR A 68 5.85 5.33 -2.51
C TYR A 68 6.48 6.21 -1.45
N ASN A 69 7.50 5.69 -0.80
CA ASN A 69 8.45 6.49 -0.04
C ASN A 69 9.75 6.67 -0.85
N PRO A 70 9.93 7.77 -1.58
CA PRO A 70 11.13 8.01 -2.38
C PRO A 70 12.35 8.42 -1.55
N ASN A 71 12.18 8.59 -0.23
CA ASN A 71 13.22 9.03 0.66
C ASN A 71 14.13 7.86 1.09
N LYS A 72 15.31 8.16 1.63
CA LYS A 72 16.22 7.15 2.19
C LYS A 72 15.76 6.64 3.56
N ASN A 73 15.10 7.52 4.33
CA ASN A 73 14.64 7.22 5.67
C ASN A 73 13.20 6.68 5.64
N ALA A 74 12.84 5.92 6.65
CA ALA A 74 11.45 5.48 6.82
C ALA A 74 10.53 6.67 7.15
N LEU A 75 9.31 6.64 6.63
CA LEU A 75 8.23 7.56 6.95
C LEU A 75 7.17 6.85 7.76
N CYS A 76 6.56 7.57 8.72
CA CYS A 76 5.35 7.14 9.37
C CYS A 76 4.14 7.79 8.70
N ILE A 77 3.18 6.98 8.27
CA ILE A 77 1.85 7.43 7.91
C ILE A 77 1.07 7.49 9.22
N ASP A 78 0.86 8.70 9.74
CA ASP A 78 0.21 8.90 11.04
C ASP A 78 -1.21 8.33 11.04
N ARG A 79 -1.93 8.55 9.94
CA ARG A 79 -3.25 7.95 9.67
C ARG A 79 -3.66 8.11 8.21
N VAL A 80 -4.59 7.25 7.81
CA VAL A 80 -5.33 7.37 6.54
C VAL A 80 -6.81 7.45 6.88
N GLU A 81 -7.50 8.41 6.28
CA GLU A 81 -8.93 8.61 6.52
C GLU A 81 -9.68 8.91 5.21
N MET A 82 -10.98 8.70 5.22
CA MET A 82 -11.88 9.11 4.15
C MET A 82 -12.77 10.22 4.63
N LYS A 83 -13.02 11.23 3.79
CA LYS A 83 -13.84 12.38 4.18
C LYS A 83 -15.31 12.02 4.41
N ASN A 84 -15.90 11.21 3.55
CA ASN A 84 -17.31 10.81 3.67
C ASN A 84 -17.47 9.33 4.05
N GLY A 85 -16.66 8.43 3.48
CA GLY A 85 -16.60 7.01 3.84
C GLY A 85 -17.90 6.22 3.57
N LYS A 86 -18.73 6.65 2.61
CA LYS A 86 -20.04 6.03 2.39
C LYS A 86 -20.08 5.01 1.25
N SER A 87 -19.47 5.35 0.13
CA SER A 87 -19.56 4.56 -1.11
C SER A 87 -18.26 3.94 -1.54
N PHE A 88 -17.14 4.42 -1.03
CA PHE A 88 -15.82 3.91 -1.37
C PHE A 88 -15.24 3.10 -0.22
N TYR A 89 -14.60 2.00 -0.58
CA TYR A 89 -13.92 1.09 0.34
C TYR A 89 -12.46 1.01 -0.06
N ILE A 90 -11.57 1.14 0.91
CA ILE A 90 -10.13 1.08 0.68
C ILE A 90 -9.52 -0.15 1.36
N ASN A 91 -8.44 -0.64 0.77
CA ASN A 91 -7.57 -1.63 1.39
C ASN A 91 -6.14 -1.16 1.15
N LEU A 92 -5.42 -0.88 2.22
CA LEU A 92 -4.03 -0.48 2.19
C LEU A 92 -3.17 -1.64 2.69
N ASP A 93 -2.40 -2.24 1.80
CA ASP A 93 -1.48 -3.35 2.09
C ASP A 93 -2.12 -4.54 2.86
N GLY A 94 -3.39 -4.84 2.55
CA GLY A 94 -4.14 -5.93 3.20
C GLY A 94 -5.07 -5.49 4.33
N GLU A 95 -4.88 -4.29 4.91
CA GLU A 95 -5.76 -3.76 5.95
C GLU A 95 -6.90 -2.94 5.33
N ASN A 96 -8.13 -3.23 5.74
CA ASN A 96 -9.35 -2.61 5.21
C ASN A 96 -10.19 -1.87 6.27
N GLN A 97 -9.77 -1.89 7.52
CA GLN A 97 -10.43 -1.15 8.59
C GLN A 97 -9.73 0.19 8.77
N LEU A 98 -10.46 1.29 8.53
CA LEU A 98 -9.92 2.65 8.63
C LEU A 98 -9.31 2.97 10.00
N GLU A 99 -9.88 2.40 11.06
CA GLU A 99 -9.39 2.57 12.44
C GLU A 99 -7.99 2.01 12.62
N ASN A 100 -7.61 0.98 11.85
CA ASN A 100 -6.31 0.32 11.90
C ASN A 100 -5.28 0.99 10.97
N LEU A 101 -5.71 1.89 10.07
CA LEU A 101 -4.81 2.59 9.16
C LEU A 101 -4.12 3.78 9.85
N ARG A 102 -3.36 3.46 10.91
CA ARG A 102 -2.59 4.41 11.72
C ARG A 102 -1.20 3.88 11.99
N ASP A 103 -0.27 4.80 12.19
CA ASP A 103 1.12 4.52 12.58
C ASP A 103 1.82 3.50 11.66
N ILE A 104 1.52 3.57 10.35
CA ILE A 104 2.06 2.66 9.35
C ILE A 104 3.45 3.14 8.94
N THR A 105 4.47 2.35 9.25
CA THR A 105 5.85 2.66 8.86
C THR A 105 6.14 2.15 7.45
N LEU A 106 6.52 3.05 6.56
CA LEU A 106 6.97 2.72 5.20
C LEU A 106 8.47 2.99 5.08
N ARG A 107 9.24 1.94 4.83
CA ARG A 107 10.70 2.00 4.70
C ARG A 107 11.13 2.92 3.56
N GLY A 108 12.36 3.41 3.66
CA GLY A 108 12.96 4.21 2.59
C GLY A 108 13.11 3.41 1.29
N GLY A 109 12.63 3.96 0.18
CA GLY A 109 12.62 3.32 -1.13
C GLY A 109 11.56 2.23 -1.33
N ASP A 110 10.69 2.01 -0.35
CA ASP A 110 9.62 1.00 -0.40
C ASP A 110 8.27 1.59 -0.82
N SER A 111 7.28 0.73 -1.04
CA SER A 111 5.95 1.12 -1.50
C SER A 111 4.85 0.20 -0.97
N LEU A 112 3.63 0.74 -0.86
CA LEU A 112 2.42 0.03 -0.49
C LEU A 112 1.41 0.04 -1.63
N PHE A 113 0.59 -1.01 -1.70
CA PHE A 113 -0.57 -1.05 -2.58
C PHE A 113 -1.80 -0.47 -1.89
N LEU A 114 -2.45 0.47 -2.56
CA LEU A 114 -3.77 0.94 -2.20
C LEU A 114 -4.78 0.43 -3.23
N PHE A 115 -5.74 -0.35 -2.77
CA PHE A 115 -6.87 -0.82 -3.56
C PHE A 115 -8.10 -0.02 -3.16
N VAL A 116 -8.87 0.40 -4.16
CA VAL A 116 -10.11 1.14 -3.95
C VAL A 116 -11.21 0.50 -4.79
N ARG A 117 -12.34 0.23 -4.17
CA ARG A 117 -13.59 -0.16 -4.84
C ARG A 117 -14.70 0.80 -4.47
N VAL A 118 -15.68 0.92 -5.34
CA VAL A 118 -16.89 1.71 -5.08
C VAL A 118 -18.10 0.79 -5.12
N GLU A 119 -19.05 1.07 -4.22
CA GLU A 119 -20.32 0.40 -4.15
C GLU A 119 -21.39 1.49 -3.93
N ILE A 120 -22.38 1.51 -4.79
CA ILE A 120 -23.38 2.57 -4.80
C ILE A 120 -24.76 1.94 -4.60
N ASP A 121 -25.46 2.41 -3.57
CA ASP A 121 -26.81 1.98 -3.30
C ASP A 121 -27.79 2.53 -4.36
N PRO A 122 -28.84 1.76 -4.72
CA PRO A 122 -29.87 2.23 -5.61
C PRO A 122 -30.51 3.52 -5.09
N GLN A 123 -30.72 4.45 -5.99
CA GLN A 123 -31.40 5.72 -5.67
C GLN A 123 -32.80 5.79 -6.28
N ASP A 124 -33.23 4.75 -7.02
CA ASP A 124 -34.50 4.70 -7.77
C ASP A 124 -34.68 5.87 -8.76
N VAL A 125 -33.55 6.40 -9.27
CA VAL A 125 -33.55 7.48 -10.26
C VAL A 125 -32.99 6.98 -11.59
N ASN A 126 -33.56 7.46 -12.69
CA ASN A 126 -33.14 7.05 -14.04
C ASN A 126 -31.94 7.85 -14.58
N THR A 127 -31.34 8.71 -13.75
CA THR A 127 -30.18 9.53 -14.13
C THR A 127 -28.95 9.08 -13.36
N PRO A 128 -27.76 9.08 -13.98
CA PRO A 128 -26.52 8.79 -13.28
C PRO A 128 -26.31 9.75 -12.10
N VAL A 129 -25.94 9.19 -10.95
CA VAL A 129 -25.60 9.94 -9.73
C VAL A 129 -24.10 10.02 -9.59
N LEU A 130 -23.58 11.25 -9.48
CA LEU A 130 -22.16 11.47 -9.20
C LEU A 130 -21.89 11.21 -7.72
N VAL A 131 -20.89 10.36 -7.44
CA VAL A 131 -20.40 10.05 -6.11
C VAL A 131 -18.93 10.43 -6.03
N GLU A 132 -18.59 11.23 -5.03
CA GLU A 132 -17.24 11.74 -4.81
C GLU A 132 -16.80 11.54 -3.35
N ASP A 133 -15.51 11.28 -3.18
CA ASP A 133 -14.86 11.22 -1.87
C ASP A 133 -13.39 11.60 -1.98
N THR A 134 -12.70 11.65 -0.85
CA THR A 134 -11.27 11.92 -0.79
C THR A 134 -10.62 11.06 0.27
N ILE A 135 -9.57 10.34 -0.12
CA ILE A 135 -8.66 9.67 0.84
C ILE A 135 -7.62 10.70 1.25
N VAL A 136 -7.42 10.83 2.56
CA VAL A 136 -6.45 11.77 3.14
C VAL A 136 -5.38 10.98 3.87
N PHE A 137 -4.13 11.10 3.42
CA PHE A 137 -2.94 10.58 4.08
C PHE A 137 -2.31 11.69 4.93
N HIS A 138 -2.11 11.45 6.21
CA HIS A 138 -1.39 12.33 7.12
C HIS A 138 0.02 11.81 7.33
N VAL A 139 1.02 12.59 6.91
CA VAL A 139 2.44 12.21 6.97
C VAL A 139 3.28 13.43 7.26
N ASN A 140 4.13 13.36 8.28
CA ASN A 140 5.07 14.44 8.62
C ASN A 140 4.42 15.83 8.65
N GLN A 141 3.29 15.96 9.37
CA GLN A 141 2.52 17.22 9.53
C GLN A 141 1.90 17.76 8.24
N LYS A 142 1.88 16.99 7.15
CA LYS A 142 1.22 17.34 5.90
C LYS A 142 0.11 16.37 5.57
N GLN A 143 -0.77 16.82 4.69
CA GLN A 143 -1.87 16.02 4.15
C GLN A 143 -1.71 15.84 2.65
N HIS A 144 -1.92 14.62 2.20
CA HIS A 144 -2.00 14.28 0.78
C HIS A 144 -3.41 13.79 0.47
N ASN A 145 -4.04 14.41 -0.51
CA ASN A 145 -5.40 14.10 -0.90
C ASN A 145 -5.42 13.31 -2.20
N ILE A 146 -6.11 12.18 -2.19
CA ILE A 146 -6.40 11.37 -3.38
C ILE A 146 -7.90 11.48 -3.67
N TYR A 147 -8.26 12.06 -4.79
CA TYR A 147 -9.64 12.29 -5.18
C TYR A 147 -10.25 11.04 -5.80
N LEU A 148 -11.47 10.70 -5.35
CA LEU A 148 -12.25 9.58 -5.84
C LEU A 148 -13.52 10.09 -6.50
N GLN A 149 -13.85 9.55 -7.68
CA GLN A 149 -15.05 9.91 -8.40
C GLN A 149 -15.65 8.68 -9.11
N ALA A 150 -16.94 8.52 -9.04
CA ALA A 150 -17.69 7.48 -9.75
C ALA A 150 -19.07 8.00 -10.19
N TYR A 151 -19.61 7.42 -11.26
CA TYR A 151 -20.98 7.63 -11.69
C TYR A 151 -21.79 6.38 -11.40
N GLY A 152 -22.77 6.48 -10.50
CA GLY A 152 -23.73 5.41 -10.21
C GLY A 152 -24.88 5.44 -11.18
N GLN A 153 -25.26 4.29 -11.72
CA GLN A 153 -26.46 4.15 -12.55
C GLN A 153 -27.31 2.97 -12.10
N ASP A 154 -28.60 3.24 -11.86
CA ASP A 154 -29.56 2.19 -11.55
C ASP A 154 -29.83 1.33 -12.78
N VAL A 155 -29.82 0.01 -12.59
CA VAL A 155 -30.15 -0.96 -13.64
C VAL A 155 -31.21 -1.92 -13.15
N ARG A 156 -32.18 -2.22 -14.03
CA ARG A 156 -33.12 -3.30 -13.81
C ARG A 156 -32.68 -4.53 -14.60
N VAL A 157 -32.29 -5.56 -13.88
CA VAL A 157 -31.95 -6.84 -14.51
C VAL A 157 -33.24 -7.58 -14.86
N ILE A 158 -33.52 -7.71 -16.15
CA ILE A 158 -34.66 -8.51 -16.64
C ILE A 158 -34.14 -9.91 -16.92
N GLN A 159 -34.48 -10.87 -16.07
CA GLN A 159 -34.23 -12.29 -16.34
C GLN A 159 -35.28 -12.82 -17.30
N SER A 160 -34.84 -13.28 -18.46
CA SER A 160 -35.69 -14.06 -19.35
C SER A 160 -36.01 -15.41 -18.68
N LYS A 161 -37.28 -15.66 -18.37
CA LYS A 161 -37.69 -17.01 -18.01
C LYS A 161 -37.60 -17.85 -19.27
N GLU A 162 -36.64 -18.75 -19.37
CA GLU A 162 -36.72 -19.84 -20.33
C GLU A 162 -37.96 -20.66 -20.05
N LYS A 163 -38.77 -20.88 -21.12
CA LYS A 163 -39.91 -21.75 -21.12
C LYS A 163 -39.48 -23.18 -21.38
#